data_a2b66b43075b64eb7101054bb9b54933
#
_entry.id   a2b66b43075b64eb7101054bb9b54933
#
_cell.length_a   1.000
_cell.length_b   1.000
_cell.length_c   1.000
_cell.angle_alpha   90.00
_cell.angle_beta   90.00
_cell.angle_gamma   90.00
#
_symmetry.space_group_name_H-M   'P 1'
#
loop_
_entity.id
_entity.type
_entity.pdbx_description
1 polymer ?
#
loop_
_entity_poly.entity_id
_entity_poly.type
_entity_poly.pdbx_seq_one_letter_code
_entity_poly.pdbx_strand_id
1 'polypeptide(L)'
;MTILRPDATTTLNGVKINEYLLTKHNPYNIDMPSVSMEGKIIGVTIHNTSWITTAAGTTPAEQYTRATVNGNMKDVRVHYYVDNVCAWQNLPLNLSGWHAADGSGNGNRRTIAIECIMSSAYNDKDKKSEDNCARLAAALLKKYNLDINHLYTHTHWLNVRDGKSGTLDYLNTAKNPYKTCPLYILPHWAEFKKKVQSYMNSGSSAPATPSAKKIYRVRKTWSNAKSQIGAFSSLENAKKACKPSYSVFDSNGKVVYPVKKSVDEIAREVIQGKWGNGADRKNRLANAGYDYNAVQKYVNELMK
;
A
#
# COMPACT_ATOMS: atom_id res chain seq x y z
N MET A 1 1.06 -4.44 34.83
CA MET A 1 0.84 -5.39 33.71
C MET A 1 2.15 -5.47 32.93
N THR A 2 2.73 -6.65 32.74
CA THR A 2 4.03 -6.81 32.08
C THR A 2 3.89 -6.51 30.59
N ILE A 3 4.73 -5.63 30.04
CA ILE A 3 4.78 -5.33 28.58
C ILE A 3 5.26 -6.60 27.86
N LEU A 4 4.60 -6.96 26.74
CA LEU A 4 5.06 -8.07 25.91
C LEU A 4 6.41 -7.72 25.28
N ARG A 5 7.34 -8.64 25.34
CA ARG A 5 8.64 -8.50 24.65
C ARG A 5 8.55 -9.26 23.33
N PRO A 6 8.67 -8.59 22.19
CA PRO A 6 8.66 -9.28 20.91
C PRO A 6 9.91 -10.14 20.73
N ASP A 7 9.76 -11.29 20.05
CA ASP A 7 10.87 -12.17 19.68
C ASP A 7 11.83 -11.48 18.71
N ALA A 8 11.27 -10.68 17.82
CA ALA A 8 12.00 -9.86 16.86
C ALA A 8 11.23 -8.57 16.55
N THR A 9 11.96 -7.54 16.13
CA THR A 9 11.38 -6.31 15.60
C THR A 9 12.00 -6.04 14.25
N THR A 10 11.16 -5.86 13.24
CA THR A 10 11.56 -5.56 11.86
C THR A 10 10.76 -4.37 11.33
N THR A 11 11.07 -3.93 10.11
CA THR A 11 10.27 -2.95 9.40
C THR A 11 9.90 -3.50 8.03
N LEU A 12 8.61 -3.49 7.71
CA LEU A 12 8.10 -3.96 6.45
C LEU A 12 7.27 -2.85 5.78
N ASN A 13 7.76 -2.38 4.63
CA ASN A 13 7.15 -1.26 3.88
C ASN A 13 6.86 -0.01 4.74
N GLY A 14 7.77 0.31 5.67
CA GLY A 14 7.66 1.46 6.59
C GLY A 14 6.78 1.22 7.83
N VAL A 15 6.26 0.01 8.03
CA VAL A 15 5.52 -0.38 9.23
C VAL A 15 6.45 -1.16 10.17
N LYS A 16 6.55 -0.72 11.42
CA LYS A 16 7.26 -1.47 12.46
C LYS A 16 6.47 -2.75 12.78
N ILE A 17 7.11 -3.91 12.67
CA ILE A 17 6.53 -5.23 12.98
C ILE A 17 7.20 -5.77 14.23
N ASN A 18 6.42 -6.04 15.25
CA ASN A 18 6.83 -6.76 16.45
C ASN A 18 6.35 -8.22 16.33
N GLU A 19 7.27 -9.15 16.24
CA GLU A 19 6.93 -10.57 16.18
C GLU A 19 6.71 -11.11 17.59
N TYR A 20 5.58 -11.76 17.83
CA TYR A 20 5.27 -12.50 19.05
C TYR A 20 4.44 -13.72 18.68
N LEU A 21 5.12 -14.81 18.31
CA LEU A 21 4.45 -15.98 17.72
C LEU A 21 3.80 -16.82 18.80
N LEU A 22 2.48 -17.02 18.71
CA LEU A 22 1.71 -17.88 19.62
C LEU A 22 2.18 -19.34 19.60
N THR A 23 2.80 -19.78 18.51
CA THR A 23 3.42 -21.11 18.42
C THR A 23 4.65 -21.27 19.34
N LYS A 24 5.25 -20.16 19.78
CA LYS A 24 6.34 -20.13 20.75
C LYS A 24 5.87 -19.74 22.16
N HIS A 25 4.80 -18.95 22.23
CA HIS A 25 4.28 -18.32 23.44
C HIS A 25 2.82 -18.66 23.66
N ASN A 26 2.55 -19.82 24.21
CA ASN A 26 1.20 -20.29 24.52
C ASN A 26 1.07 -20.72 26.00
N PRO A 27 1.25 -19.78 26.95
CA PRO A 27 1.29 -20.11 28.38
C PRO A 27 -0.05 -20.58 28.93
N TYR A 28 -1.15 -20.31 28.24
CA TYR A 28 -2.50 -20.69 28.64
C TYR A 28 -3.04 -21.89 27.85
N ASN A 29 -2.19 -22.50 27.03
CA ASN A 29 -2.52 -23.68 26.22
C ASN A 29 -3.80 -23.47 25.36
N ILE A 30 -3.93 -22.30 24.76
CA ILE A 30 -5.03 -22.00 23.85
C ILE A 30 -4.92 -22.83 22.56
N ASP A 31 -6.05 -23.19 22.00
CA ASP A 31 -6.10 -23.94 20.73
C ASP A 31 -5.47 -23.14 19.59
N MET A 32 -4.72 -23.84 18.76
CA MET A 32 -3.96 -23.24 17.65
C MET A 32 -4.31 -23.89 16.31
N PRO A 33 -4.36 -23.10 15.21
CA PRO A 33 -4.42 -23.67 13.89
C PRO A 33 -3.19 -24.56 13.62
N SER A 34 -3.39 -25.64 12.88
CA SER A 34 -2.31 -26.61 12.60
C SER A 34 -2.09 -26.86 11.11
N VAL A 35 -2.88 -26.22 10.22
CA VAL A 35 -2.81 -26.46 8.77
C VAL A 35 -1.75 -25.60 8.15
N SER A 36 -0.80 -26.22 7.43
CA SER A 36 0.23 -25.50 6.68
C SER A 36 -0.35 -24.80 5.44
N MET A 37 0.01 -23.53 5.27
CA MET A 37 -0.26 -22.72 4.08
C MET A 37 0.94 -22.62 3.14
N GLU A 38 2.03 -23.33 3.39
CA GLU A 38 3.23 -23.26 2.57
C GLU A 38 2.93 -23.58 1.10
N GLY A 39 3.35 -22.71 0.19
CA GLY A 39 3.05 -22.83 -1.24
C GLY A 39 1.58 -22.70 -1.64
N LYS A 40 0.67 -22.39 -0.69
CA LYS A 40 -0.78 -22.36 -0.93
C LYS A 40 -1.42 -21.01 -0.62
N ILE A 41 -0.65 -19.99 -0.25
CA ILE A 41 -1.18 -18.66 0.07
C ILE A 41 -1.73 -18.01 -1.19
N ILE A 42 -3.00 -17.61 -1.14
CA ILE A 42 -3.72 -17.00 -2.26
C ILE A 42 -4.10 -15.55 -2.01
N GLY A 43 -3.82 -15.00 -0.84
CA GLY A 43 -4.16 -13.61 -0.58
C GLY A 43 -3.99 -13.14 0.84
N VAL A 44 -4.43 -11.91 1.02
CA VAL A 44 -4.48 -11.21 2.31
C VAL A 44 -5.94 -10.85 2.60
N THR A 45 -6.40 -11.16 3.80
CA THR A 45 -7.76 -10.81 4.27
C THR A 45 -7.69 -9.69 5.29
N ILE A 46 -8.45 -8.62 5.03
CA ILE A 46 -8.55 -7.45 5.89
C ILE A 46 -9.77 -7.56 6.79
N HIS A 47 -9.55 -7.27 8.07
CA HIS A 47 -10.57 -7.16 9.11
C HIS A 47 -10.49 -5.79 9.77
N ASN A 48 -11.52 -5.41 10.52
CA ASN A 48 -11.46 -4.32 11.48
C ASN A 48 -11.79 -4.79 12.88
N THR A 49 -11.03 -4.28 13.83
CA THR A 49 -11.39 -4.26 15.24
C THR A 49 -11.31 -2.84 15.81
N SER A 50 -11.99 -2.60 16.91
CA SER A 50 -12.12 -1.25 17.49
C SER A 50 -10.90 -0.88 18.34
N TRP A 51 -10.72 0.43 18.60
CA TRP A 51 -9.77 0.88 19.60
C TRP A 51 -10.13 0.32 20.98
N ILE A 52 -9.10 -0.03 21.72
CA ILE A 52 -9.21 -0.45 23.12
C ILE A 52 -8.33 0.43 24.01
N THR A 53 -8.68 0.54 25.27
CA THR A 53 -7.85 1.21 26.27
C THR A 53 -6.53 0.46 26.41
N THR A 54 -5.42 1.19 26.42
CA THR A 54 -4.08 0.62 26.55
C THR A 54 -3.45 1.00 27.89
N ALA A 55 -2.68 0.10 28.45
CA ALA A 55 -1.82 0.43 29.57
C ALA A 55 -0.67 1.35 29.11
N ALA A 56 -0.15 2.15 30.03
CA ALA A 56 0.98 3.03 29.73
C ALA A 56 2.16 2.24 29.10
N GLY A 57 2.73 2.78 28.03
CA GLY A 57 3.84 2.17 27.30
C GLY A 57 3.46 1.01 26.36
N THR A 58 2.17 0.70 26.21
CA THR A 58 1.69 -0.32 25.28
C THR A 58 0.91 0.28 24.13
N THR A 59 0.65 -0.51 23.08
CA THR A 59 -0.16 -0.11 21.92
C THR A 59 -1.43 -0.97 21.81
N PRO A 60 -2.48 -0.51 21.10
CA PRO A 60 -3.66 -1.32 20.88
C PRO A 60 -3.36 -2.66 20.22
N ALA A 61 -2.45 -2.72 19.25
CA ALA A 61 -2.04 -3.97 18.60
C ALA A 61 -1.37 -4.92 19.58
N GLU A 62 -0.54 -4.41 20.52
CA GLU A 62 0.01 -5.22 21.61
C GLU A 62 -1.09 -5.76 22.53
N GLN A 63 -2.08 -4.93 22.89
CA GLN A 63 -3.16 -5.36 23.77
C GLN A 63 -4.02 -6.47 23.13
N TYR A 64 -4.29 -6.40 21.84
CA TYR A 64 -4.96 -7.49 21.14
C TYR A 64 -4.13 -8.75 21.06
N THR A 65 -2.81 -8.63 20.83
CA THR A 65 -1.88 -9.75 20.92
C THR A 65 -1.95 -10.40 22.30
N ARG A 66 -1.90 -9.61 23.36
CA ARG A 66 -2.04 -10.06 24.75
C ARG A 66 -3.39 -10.74 25.01
N ALA A 67 -4.49 -10.14 24.50
CA ALA A 67 -5.82 -10.73 24.62
C ALA A 67 -5.90 -12.10 23.93
N THR A 68 -5.23 -12.25 22.78
CA THR A 68 -5.13 -13.54 22.09
C THR A 68 -4.33 -14.56 22.92
N VAL A 69 -3.15 -14.17 23.42
CA VAL A 69 -2.32 -15.03 24.28
C VAL A 69 -3.09 -15.55 25.50
N ASN A 70 -3.92 -14.68 26.11
CA ASN A 70 -4.70 -15.00 27.31
C ASN A 70 -6.02 -15.72 27.02
N GLY A 71 -6.30 -16.09 25.76
CA GLY A 71 -7.56 -16.74 25.38
C GLY A 71 -8.79 -15.81 25.30
N ASN A 72 -8.65 -14.50 25.58
CA ASN A 72 -9.76 -13.56 25.61
C ASN A 72 -10.34 -13.25 24.19
N MET A 73 -9.64 -13.64 23.14
CA MET A 73 -10.13 -13.58 21.75
C MET A 73 -10.88 -14.84 21.32
N LYS A 74 -11.22 -15.72 22.28
CA LYS A 74 -11.87 -17.01 22.02
C LYS A 74 -11.11 -17.80 20.94
N ASP A 75 -11.78 -18.24 19.88
CA ASP A 75 -11.20 -19.05 18.80
C ASP A 75 -10.56 -18.20 17.69
N VAL A 76 -10.56 -16.85 17.80
CA VAL A 76 -9.98 -16.00 16.76
C VAL A 76 -8.45 -16.05 16.81
N ARG A 77 -7.83 -16.42 15.68
CA ARG A 77 -6.37 -16.45 15.48
C ARG A 77 -6.04 -15.75 14.16
N VAL A 78 -5.46 -14.56 14.26
CA VAL A 78 -5.06 -13.73 13.12
C VAL A 78 -3.55 -13.65 13.02
N HIS A 79 -3.03 -13.34 11.84
CA HIS A 79 -1.60 -13.19 11.65
C HIS A 79 -1.10 -11.86 12.20
N TYR A 80 -1.86 -10.79 12.04
CA TYR A 80 -1.46 -9.45 12.45
C TYR A 80 -2.59 -8.66 13.11
N TYR A 81 -2.24 -7.93 14.16
CA TYR A 81 -2.97 -6.75 14.60
C TYR A 81 -2.18 -5.51 14.22
N VAL A 82 -2.83 -4.49 13.65
CA VAL A 82 -2.20 -3.26 13.16
C VAL A 82 -2.91 -2.05 13.74
N ASP A 83 -2.13 -1.12 14.28
CA ASP A 83 -2.61 0.18 14.76
C ASP A 83 -1.84 1.35 14.11
N ASN A 84 -2.05 2.55 14.61
CA ASN A 84 -1.40 3.76 14.10
C ASN A 84 0.11 3.84 14.40
N VAL A 85 0.65 2.95 15.23
CA VAL A 85 2.05 2.96 15.68
C VAL A 85 2.84 1.82 15.05
N CYS A 86 2.27 0.60 15.05
CA CYS A 86 2.98 -0.62 14.67
C CYS A 86 2.03 -1.74 14.27
N ALA A 87 2.60 -2.88 13.90
CA ALA A 87 1.89 -4.14 13.80
C ALA A 87 2.51 -5.19 14.74
N TRP A 88 1.70 -6.11 15.23
CA TRP A 88 2.12 -7.28 15.98
C TRP A 88 1.77 -8.54 15.19
N GLN A 89 2.79 -9.36 14.92
CA GLN A 89 2.63 -10.63 14.23
C GLN A 89 2.46 -11.75 15.26
N ASN A 90 1.33 -12.48 15.18
CA ASN A 90 0.95 -13.50 16.14
C ASN A 90 1.08 -14.92 15.60
N LEU A 91 1.02 -15.11 14.29
CA LEU A 91 1.16 -16.43 13.66
C LEU A 91 2.30 -16.42 12.64
N PRO A 92 3.01 -17.55 12.47
CA PRO A 92 3.87 -17.78 11.31
C PRO A 92 3.05 -17.63 10.02
N LEU A 93 3.62 -17.01 8.98
CA LEU A 93 2.89 -16.74 7.74
C LEU A 93 2.53 -17.99 6.93
N ASN A 94 3.17 -19.11 7.20
CA ASN A 94 2.88 -20.41 6.59
C ASN A 94 1.91 -21.27 7.42
N LEU A 95 1.33 -20.72 8.48
CA LEU A 95 0.32 -21.39 9.30
C LEU A 95 -1.06 -20.78 8.99
N SER A 96 -2.10 -21.63 8.90
CA SER A 96 -3.48 -21.15 8.75
C SER A 96 -3.92 -20.27 9.92
N GLY A 97 -4.92 -19.42 9.70
CA GLY A 97 -5.60 -18.70 10.77
C GLY A 97 -6.99 -19.25 11.07
N TRP A 98 -7.64 -18.71 12.10
CA TRP A 98 -9.07 -18.87 12.38
C TRP A 98 -9.70 -17.48 12.46
N HIS A 99 -10.08 -16.93 11.30
CA HIS A 99 -10.47 -15.51 11.21
C HIS A 99 -11.63 -15.24 10.24
N ALA A 100 -11.85 -16.14 9.26
CA ALA A 100 -12.76 -15.88 8.16
C ALA A 100 -14.14 -16.49 8.37
N ALA A 101 -14.35 -17.26 9.43
CA ALA A 101 -15.58 -17.98 9.76
C ALA A 101 -16.09 -18.90 8.61
N ASP A 102 -15.20 -19.34 7.74
CA ASP A 102 -15.47 -20.24 6.61
C ASP A 102 -15.03 -21.68 6.87
N GLY A 103 -14.77 -22.02 8.14
CA GLY A 103 -14.37 -23.37 8.56
C GLY A 103 -13.06 -23.81 7.90
N SER A 104 -13.12 -24.81 7.06
CA SER A 104 -11.99 -25.31 6.27
C SER A 104 -11.81 -24.59 4.94
N GLY A 105 -12.47 -23.46 4.74
CA GLY A 105 -12.43 -22.68 3.51
C GLY A 105 -11.11 -21.96 3.25
N ASN A 106 -11.03 -21.34 2.10
CA ASN A 106 -9.83 -20.65 1.65
C ASN A 106 -9.47 -19.43 2.51
N GLY A 107 -10.46 -18.76 3.09
CA GLY A 107 -10.23 -17.64 3.98
C GLY A 107 -9.31 -18.02 5.14
N ASN A 108 -9.71 -19.02 5.91
CA ASN A 108 -8.93 -19.53 7.04
C ASN A 108 -7.65 -20.24 6.63
N ARG A 109 -7.68 -21.05 5.58
CA ARG A 109 -6.59 -21.99 5.26
C ARG A 109 -5.59 -21.49 4.22
N ARG A 110 -5.86 -20.35 3.58
CA ARG A 110 -5.02 -19.88 2.46
C ARG A 110 -4.80 -18.37 2.43
N THR A 111 -5.27 -17.61 3.42
CA THR A 111 -5.04 -16.16 3.45
C THR A 111 -4.39 -15.70 4.75
N ILE A 112 -3.58 -14.65 4.62
CA ILE A 112 -2.96 -13.98 5.75
C ILE A 112 -3.95 -12.93 6.28
N ALA A 113 -4.31 -13.02 7.55
CA ALA A 113 -5.28 -12.12 8.20
C ALA A 113 -4.60 -10.90 8.80
N ILE A 114 -5.15 -9.71 8.55
CA ILE A 114 -4.77 -8.45 9.18
C ILE A 114 -5.99 -7.82 9.85
N GLU A 115 -5.95 -7.65 11.15
CA GLU A 115 -6.91 -6.86 11.93
C GLU A 115 -6.44 -5.40 12.01
N CYS A 116 -7.09 -4.51 11.26
CA CYS A 116 -6.85 -3.08 11.29
C CYS A 116 -7.66 -2.43 12.41
N ILE A 117 -6.98 -1.82 13.38
CA ILE A 117 -7.60 -1.21 14.56
C ILE A 117 -8.04 0.21 14.20
N MET A 118 -9.35 0.44 14.17
CA MET A 118 -9.97 1.69 13.74
C MET A 118 -11.27 1.97 14.51
N SER A 119 -11.84 3.14 14.23
CA SER A 119 -13.18 3.54 14.68
C SER A 119 -13.99 4.19 13.54
N SER A 120 -15.29 4.37 13.78
CA SER A 120 -16.17 5.09 12.86
C SER A 120 -15.89 6.59 12.78
N ALA A 121 -15.10 7.15 13.70
CA ALA A 121 -14.74 8.57 13.70
C ALA A 121 -13.82 8.95 12.54
N TYR A 122 -13.10 7.97 11.99
CA TYR A 122 -12.16 8.11 10.87
C TYR A 122 -11.24 9.33 11.00
N ASN A 123 -10.76 9.56 12.23
CA ASN A 123 -9.82 10.63 12.56
C ASN A 123 -8.39 10.32 12.10
N ASP A 124 -7.43 11.19 12.39
CA ASP A 124 -6.05 11.02 11.92
C ASP A 124 -5.37 9.75 12.45
N LYS A 125 -5.76 9.30 13.64
CA LYS A 125 -5.29 8.05 14.22
C LYS A 125 -5.82 6.85 13.43
N ASP A 126 -7.11 6.87 13.06
CA ASP A 126 -7.73 5.83 12.21
C ASP A 126 -7.09 5.80 10.83
N LYS A 127 -6.92 6.97 10.19
CA LYS A 127 -6.25 7.09 8.88
C LYS A 127 -4.83 6.56 8.90
N LYS A 128 -4.10 6.77 10.01
CA LYS A 128 -2.74 6.25 10.15
C LYS A 128 -2.72 4.74 10.35
N SER A 129 -3.67 4.19 11.11
CA SER A 129 -3.85 2.74 11.25
C SER A 129 -4.17 2.08 9.91
N GLU A 130 -5.11 2.65 9.16
CA GLU A 130 -5.44 2.21 7.80
C GLU A 130 -4.24 2.30 6.85
N ASP A 131 -3.45 3.38 6.93
CA ASP A 131 -2.24 3.53 6.13
C ASP A 131 -1.21 2.44 6.43
N ASN A 132 -0.98 2.13 7.72
CA ASN A 132 -0.10 1.05 8.13
C ASN A 132 -0.64 -0.32 7.65
N CYS A 133 -1.94 -0.54 7.75
CA CYS A 133 -2.59 -1.75 7.24
C CYS A 133 -2.40 -1.90 5.72
N ALA A 134 -2.60 -0.83 4.95
CA ALA A 134 -2.42 -0.84 3.49
C ALA A 134 -0.96 -1.11 3.10
N ARG A 135 0.01 -0.55 3.82
CA ARG A 135 1.46 -0.80 3.62
C ARG A 135 1.82 -2.25 3.89
N LEU A 136 1.33 -2.80 5.00
CA LEU A 136 1.57 -4.19 5.36
C LEU A 136 0.92 -5.14 4.34
N ALA A 137 -0.33 -4.91 3.96
CA ALA A 137 -1.02 -5.70 2.95
C ALA A 137 -0.27 -5.70 1.61
N ALA A 138 0.19 -4.53 1.15
CA ALA A 138 0.99 -4.39 -0.07
C ALA A 138 2.29 -5.21 -0.01
N ALA A 139 2.99 -5.16 1.13
CA ALA A 139 4.23 -5.90 1.30
C ALA A 139 4.00 -7.42 1.29
N LEU A 140 2.91 -7.89 1.91
CA LEU A 140 2.54 -9.31 1.93
C LEU A 140 2.11 -9.80 0.54
N LEU A 141 1.30 -9.04 -0.19
CA LEU A 141 0.94 -9.38 -1.57
C LEU A 141 2.21 -9.51 -2.45
N LYS A 142 3.12 -8.54 -2.37
CA LYS A 142 4.40 -8.60 -3.11
C LYS A 142 5.25 -9.81 -2.70
N LYS A 143 5.34 -10.11 -1.41
CA LYS A 143 6.11 -11.26 -0.90
C LYS A 143 5.69 -12.58 -1.53
N TYR A 144 4.39 -12.74 -1.80
CA TYR A 144 3.82 -13.95 -2.37
C TYR A 144 3.53 -13.85 -3.88
N ASN A 145 4.02 -12.81 -4.54
CA ASN A 145 3.83 -12.55 -5.97
C ASN A 145 2.35 -12.54 -6.38
N LEU A 146 1.53 -11.88 -5.55
CA LEU A 146 0.08 -11.73 -5.73
C LEU A 146 -0.24 -10.30 -6.18
N ASP A 147 -1.27 -10.15 -6.99
CA ASP A 147 -1.78 -8.83 -7.40
C ASP A 147 -2.87 -8.31 -6.44
N ILE A 148 -3.40 -7.13 -6.72
CA ILE A 148 -4.42 -6.46 -5.90
C ILE A 148 -5.76 -7.22 -5.84
N ASN A 149 -6.03 -8.13 -6.78
CA ASN A 149 -7.25 -8.93 -6.80
C ASN A 149 -7.22 -10.05 -5.74
N HIS A 150 -6.05 -10.29 -5.15
CA HIS A 150 -5.85 -11.22 -4.04
C HIS A 150 -5.96 -10.53 -2.65
N LEU A 151 -6.47 -9.29 -2.62
CA LEU A 151 -6.84 -8.60 -1.39
C LEU A 151 -8.33 -8.79 -1.14
N TYR A 152 -8.68 -9.41 -0.02
CA TYR A 152 -10.02 -9.84 0.33
C TYR A 152 -10.53 -9.14 1.58
N THR A 153 -11.86 -9.04 1.71
CA THR A 153 -12.53 -8.69 2.95
C THR A 153 -12.95 -9.97 3.71
N HIS A 154 -13.21 -9.88 5.00
CA HIS A 154 -13.85 -10.99 5.71
C HIS A 154 -15.25 -11.27 5.15
N THR A 155 -16.01 -10.23 4.81
CA THR A 155 -17.33 -10.36 4.17
C THR A 155 -17.27 -11.19 2.89
N HIS A 156 -16.19 -11.08 2.09
CA HIS A 156 -15.97 -11.91 0.92
C HIS A 156 -16.07 -13.43 1.26
N TRP A 157 -15.36 -13.86 2.30
CA TRP A 157 -15.33 -15.28 2.69
C TRP A 157 -16.65 -15.76 3.25
N LEU A 158 -17.37 -14.90 3.99
CA LEU A 158 -18.74 -15.21 4.43
C LEU A 158 -19.67 -15.40 3.23
N ASN A 159 -19.56 -14.57 2.22
CA ASN A 159 -20.36 -14.68 0.99
C ASN A 159 -19.98 -15.94 0.19
N VAL A 160 -18.71 -16.27 0.08
CA VAL A 160 -18.24 -17.53 -0.54
C VAL A 160 -18.80 -18.74 0.20
N ARG A 161 -18.66 -18.77 1.53
CA ARG A 161 -19.20 -19.85 2.37
C ARG A 161 -20.70 -20.06 2.16
N ASP A 162 -21.45 -18.97 2.04
CA ASP A 162 -22.92 -18.98 1.94
C ASP A 162 -23.40 -19.10 0.47
N GLY A 163 -22.49 -19.39 -0.48
CA GLY A 163 -22.82 -19.60 -1.89
C GLY A 163 -23.39 -18.37 -2.58
N LYS A 164 -23.04 -17.15 -2.15
CA LYS A 164 -23.51 -15.90 -2.74
C LYS A 164 -22.65 -15.50 -3.93
N SER A 165 -23.32 -14.93 -4.93
CA SER A 165 -22.70 -14.41 -6.15
C SER A 165 -22.70 -12.88 -6.21
N GLY A 166 -22.05 -12.29 -7.22
CA GLY A 166 -21.95 -10.86 -7.42
C GLY A 166 -20.72 -10.25 -6.74
N THR A 167 -20.84 -9.03 -6.24
CA THR A 167 -19.74 -8.36 -5.53
C THR A 167 -19.58 -8.97 -4.14
N LEU A 168 -18.62 -9.87 -3.99
CA LEU A 168 -18.41 -10.66 -2.78
C LEU A 168 -17.89 -9.84 -1.59
N ASP A 169 -17.42 -8.62 -1.82
CA ASP A 169 -16.94 -7.71 -0.76
C ASP A 169 -18.09 -6.98 -0.03
N TYR A 170 -19.32 -7.04 -0.55
CA TYR A 170 -20.47 -6.36 0.04
C TYR A 170 -21.47 -7.34 0.64
N LEU A 171 -22.13 -6.92 1.73
CA LEU A 171 -23.23 -7.66 2.31
C LEU A 171 -24.45 -7.62 1.38
N ASN A 172 -25.02 -8.79 1.11
CA ASN A 172 -26.39 -8.87 0.69
C ASN A 172 -27.28 -8.83 1.96
N THR A 173 -27.72 -7.63 2.35
CA THR A 173 -28.45 -7.38 3.61
C THR A 173 -29.73 -8.20 3.73
N ALA A 174 -30.33 -8.62 2.62
CA ALA A 174 -31.54 -9.46 2.63
C ALA A 174 -31.26 -10.91 3.05
N LYS A 175 -30.04 -11.40 2.92
CA LYS A 175 -29.67 -12.81 3.10
C LYS A 175 -28.48 -13.06 4.03
N ASN A 176 -27.80 -12.01 4.48
CA ASN A 176 -26.59 -12.17 5.28
C ASN A 176 -26.76 -11.57 6.67
N PRO A 177 -27.04 -12.40 7.70
CA PRO A 177 -27.12 -11.96 9.08
C PRO A 177 -25.74 -11.68 9.71
N TYR A 178 -24.66 -12.01 9.03
CA TYR A 178 -23.31 -11.85 9.54
C TYR A 178 -22.83 -10.41 9.46
N LYS A 179 -21.77 -10.10 10.19
CA LYS A 179 -21.20 -8.78 10.29
C LYS A 179 -20.56 -8.29 8.98
N THR A 180 -20.69 -7.01 8.71
CA THR A 180 -19.85 -6.31 7.75
C THR A 180 -18.42 -6.24 8.28
N CYS A 181 -17.44 -6.77 7.55
CA CYS A 181 -16.05 -6.73 7.98
C CYS A 181 -15.11 -6.74 6.75
N PRO A 182 -14.20 -5.77 6.65
CA PRO A 182 -13.84 -4.71 7.62
C PRO A 182 -14.88 -3.59 7.69
N LEU A 183 -15.48 -3.36 8.85
CA LEU A 183 -16.61 -2.44 9.02
C LEU A 183 -16.30 -1.00 8.60
N TYR A 184 -15.11 -0.50 8.95
CA TYR A 184 -14.75 0.90 8.76
C TYR A 184 -14.06 1.16 7.41
N ILE A 185 -13.48 0.13 6.77
CA ILE A 185 -12.79 0.23 5.48
C ILE A 185 -13.75 -0.11 4.32
N LEU A 186 -14.71 -1.01 4.53
CA LEU A 186 -15.59 -1.50 3.47
C LEU A 186 -16.38 -0.38 2.74
N PRO A 187 -16.84 0.70 3.40
CA PRO A 187 -17.52 1.80 2.72
C PRO A 187 -16.65 2.51 1.66
N HIS A 188 -15.32 2.45 1.79
CA HIS A 188 -14.34 3.03 0.84
C HIS A 188 -13.30 1.99 0.38
N TRP A 189 -13.74 0.74 0.23
CA TRP A 189 -12.88 -0.39 -0.15
C TRP A 189 -12.11 -0.16 -1.45
N ALA A 190 -12.73 0.49 -2.43
CA ALA A 190 -12.07 0.80 -3.70
C ALA A 190 -10.88 1.76 -3.51
N GLU A 191 -11.02 2.76 -2.65
CA GLU A 191 -9.95 3.71 -2.30
C GLU A 191 -8.85 3.02 -1.50
N PHE A 192 -9.21 2.12 -0.58
CA PHE A 192 -8.25 1.31 0.16
C PHE A 192 -7.44 0.41 -0.77
N LYS A 193 -8.08 -0.28 -1.74
CA LYS A 193 -7.39 -1.07 -2.78
C LYS A 193 -6.44 -0.22 -3.61
N LYS A 194 -6.84 0.99 -4.02
CA LYS A 194 -5.95 1.93 -4.73
C LYS A 194 -4.74 2.32 -3.89
N LYS A 195 -4.92 2.54 -2.59
CA LYS A 195 -3.85 2.83 -1.65
C LYS A 195 -2.87 1.65 -1.54
N VAL A 196 -3.36 0.42 -1.37
CA VAL A 196 -2.55 -0.81 -1.37
C VAL A 196 -1.79 -0.95 -2.69
N GLN A 197 -2.45 -0.80 -3.84
CA GLN A 197 -1.82 -0.86 -5.16
C GLN A 197 -0.71 0.18 -5.32
N SER A 198 -0.90 1.39 -4.80
CA SER A 198 0.13 2.42 -4.86
C SER A 198 1.39 2.03 -4.08
N TYR A 199 1.23 1.35 -2.94
CA TYR A 199 2.35 0.81 -2.16
C TYR A 199 2.99 -0.43 -2.79
N MET A 200 2.24 -1.22 -3.53
CA MET A 200 2.79 -2.32 -4.32
C MET A 200 3.68 -1.80 -5.46
N ASN A 201 3.28 -0.71 -6.09
CA ASN A 201 4.00 -0.09 -7.22
C ASN A 201 5.21 0.75 -6.77
N SER A 202 5.21 1.24 -5.52
CA SER A 202 6.38 1.90 -4.94
C SER A 202 7.43 0.82 -4.65
N GLY A 203 8.50 0.79 -5.43
CA GLY A 203 9.67 -0.05 -5.14
C GLY A 203 10.15 0.22 -3.72
N SER A 204 10.62 -0.83 -3.04
CA SER A 204 11.12 -0.79 -1.66
C SER A 204 12.13 0.34 -1.48
N SER A 205 11.68 1.47 -0.99
CA SER A 205 12.52 2.52 -0.43
C SER A 205 12.32 2.56 1.08
N ALA A 206 13.43 2.61 1.79
CA ALA A 206 13.56 2.66 3.24
C ALA A 206 12.61 3.65 3.92
N PRO A 207 12.40 3.56 5.26
CA PRO A 207 11.32 4.18 6.00
C PRO A 207 11.23 5.69 5.74
N ALA A 208 10.08 6.12 5.25
CA ALA A 208 9.76 7.53 5.19
C ALA A 208 9.54 8.03 6.63
N THR A 209 10.44 8.88 7.07
CA THR A 209 10.23 9.88 8.12
C THR A 209 8.88 10.58 7.90
N PRO A 210 8.20 11.10 8.95
CA PRO A 210 6.85 11.63 8.83
C PRO A 210 6.73 12.58 7.64
N SER A 211 5.73 12.33 6.81
CA SER A 211 5.47 12.97 5.52
C SER A 211 5.77 14.47 5.53
N ALA A 212 6.96 14.85 5.10
CA ALA A 212 7.19 16.20 4.64
C ALA A 212 6.20 16.45 3.50
N LYS A 213 5.36 17.49 3.60
CA LYS A 213 4.43 17.91 2.53
C LYS A 213 5.16 17.80 1.20
N LYS A 214 4.64 17.01 0.25
CA LYS A 214 5.21 16.94 -1.11
C LYS A 214 5.27 18.35 -1.65
N ILE A 215 6.47 18.90 -1.80
CA ILE A 215 6.69 20.24 -2.34
C ILE A 215 7.25 20.11 -3.74
N TYR A 216 6.50 20.60 -4.70
CA TYR A 216 6.91 20.70 -6.08
C TYR A 216 7.55 22.05 -6.33
N ARG A 217 8.83 22.06 -6.75
CA ARG A 217 9.58 23.29 -7.02
C ARG A 217 9.71 23.52 -8.51
N VAL A 218 9.42 24.73 -8.93
CA VAL A 218 9.58 25.15 -10.34
C VAL A 218 10.91 25.91 -10.45
N ARG A 219 11.87 25.31 -11.17
CA ARG A 219 13.23 25.83 -11.36
C ARG A 219 13.72 25.59 -12.78
N LYS A 220 14.81 26.29 -13.19
CA LYS A 220 15.50 25.98 -14.45
C LYS A 220 16.24 24.63 -14.35
N THR A 221 16.98 24.41 -13.27
CA THR A 221 17.60 23.13 -12.91
C THR A 221 17.49 22.91 -11.40
N TRP A 222 17.60 21.66 -10.94
CA TRP A 222 17.52 21.37 -9.51
C TRP A 222 18.60 22.09 -8.69
N SER A 223 19.84 22.12 -9.19
CA SER A 223 21.00 22.75 -8.53
C SER A 223 20.91 24.28 -8.48
N ASN A 224 20.13 24.91 -9.40
CA ASN A 224 20.00 26.36 -9.44
C ASN A 224 18.81 26.83 -8.57
N ALA A 225 19.02 26.85 -7.25
CA ALA A 225 18.00 27.28 -6.28
C ALA A 225 17.55 28.72 -6.49
N LYS A 226 18.43 29.62 -6.98
CA LYS A 226 18.12 31.03 -7.25
C LYS A 226 17.12 31.20 -8.42
N SER A 227 17.00 30.21 -9.30
CA SER A 227 16.01 30.22 -10.38
C SER A 227 14.60 29.81 -9.95
N GLN A 228 14.37 29.50 -8.69
CA GLN A 228 13.07 29.02 -8.21
C GLN A 228 12.00 30.12 -8.32
N ILE A 229 10.95 29.86 -9.08
CA ILE A 229 9.80 30.77 -9.24
C ILE A 229 8.59 30.38 -8.39
N GLY A 230 8.63 29.19 -7.77
CA GLY A 230 7.58 28.76 -6.85
C GLY A 230 7.86 27.42 -6.19
N ALA A 231 7.14 27.17 -5.08
CA ALA A 231 7.08 25.88 -4.37
C ALA A 231 5.62 25.62 -4.03
N PHE A 232 5.09 24.46 -4.45
CA PHE A 232 3.66 24.13 -4.43
C PHE A 232 3.43 22.79 -3.75
N SER A 233 2.38 22.68 -2.97
CA SER A 233 1.93 21.41 -2.40
C SER A 233 1.16 20.55 -3.40
N SER A 234 0.69 21.14 -4.51
CA SER A 234 -0.02 20.48 -5.61
C SER A 234 0.82 20.48 -6.87
N LEU A 235 0.93 19.31 -7.53
CA LEU A 235 1.61 19.17 -8.81
C LEU A 235 0.88 20.00 -9.92
N GLU A 236 -0.43 20.05 -9.90
CA GLU A 236 -1.20 20.80 -10.90
C GLU A 236 -0.93 22.31 -10.78
N ASN A 237 -0.84 22.85 -9.58
CA ASN A 237 -0.47 24.25 -9.38
C ASN A 237 0.98 24.53 -9.80
N ALA A 238 1.89 23.59 -9.54
CA ALA A 238 3.26 23.69 -10.02
C ALA A 238 3.37 23.65 -11.55
N LYS A 239 2.59 22.79 -12.22
CA LYS A 239 2.50 22.74 -13.71
C LYS A 239 1.99 24.05 -14.27
N LYS A 240 0.91 24.62 -13.69
CA LYS A 240 0.35 25.92 -14.13
C LYS A 240 1.36 27.07 -14.00
N ALA A 241 2.22 27.03 -12.98
CA ALA A 241 3.26 28.03 -12.76
C ALA A 241 4.53 27.80 -13.61
N CYS A 242 4.67 26.64 -14.24
CA CYS A 242 5.87 26.27 -14.99
C CYS A 242 5.96 27.07 -16.30
N LYS A 243 7.03 27.86 -16.46
CA LYS A 243 7.31 28.67 -17.66
C LYS A 243 8.19 27.88 -18.64
N PRO A 244 8.29 28.30 -19.92
CA PRO A 244 9.30 27.78 -20.84
C PRO A 244 10.70 27.80 -20.24
N SER A 245 11.50 26.78 -20.50
CA SER A 245 12.86 26.56 -19.93
C SER A 245 12.90 26.28 -18.43
N TYR A 246 11.76 26.03 -17.77
CA TYR A 246 11.67 25.58 -16.40
C TYR A 246 11.15 24.14 -16.32
N SER A 247 11.44 23.48 -15.21
CA SER A 247 10.92 22.17 -14.89
C SER A 247 10.31 22.17 -13.48
N VAL A 248 9.34 21.30 -13.28
CA VAL A 248 8.82 21.01 -11.96
C VAL A 248 9.61 19.83 -11.40
N PHE A 249 10.18 20.02 -10.23
CA PHE A 249 10.93 19.02 -9.49
C PHE A 249 10.14 18.57 -8.25
N ASP A 250 10.19 17.30 -7.92
CA ASP A 250 9.70 16.79 -6.64
C ASP A 250 10.66 17.15 -5.49
N SER A 251 10.35 16.69 -4.29
CA SER A 251 11.16 16.97 -3.08
C SER A 251 12.57 16.36 -3.16
N ASN A 252 12.79 15.37 -4.04
CA ASN A 252 14.07 14.68 -4.23
C ASN A 252 14.87 15.21 -5.43
N GLY A 253 14.37 16.23 -6.10
CA GLY A 253 15.02 16.82 -7.27
C GLY A 253 14.75 16.09 -8.59
N LYS A 254 13.84 15.12 -8.61
CA LYS A 254 13.41 14.44 -9.83
C LYS A 254 12.47 15.35 -10.63
N VAL A 255 12.72 15.48 -11.93
CA VAL A 255 11.80 16.21 -12.84
C VAL A 255 10.50 15.42 -12.95
N VAL A 256 9.39 16.08 -12.64
CA VAL A 256 8.03 15.51 -12.73
C VAL A 256 7.17 16.22 -13.78
N TYR A 257 7.65 17.35 -14.34
CA TYR A 257 7.03 18.06 -15.45
C TYR A 257 8.01 19.09 -16.05
N PRO A 258 8.02 19.29 -17.39
CA PRO A 258 7.40 18.39 -18.35
C PRO A 258 8.05 16.99 -18.31
N VAL A 259 7.27 15.97 -18.59
CA VAL A 259 7.82 14.61 -18.76
C VAL A 259 8.50 14.61 -20.12
N LYS A 260 9.83 14.45 -20.15
CA LYS A 260 10.55 14.30 -21.42
C LYS A 260 10.11 13.00 -22.09
N LYS A 261 9.66 13.12 -23.32
CA LYS A 261 9.42 11.97 -24.19
C LYS A 261 10.74 11.28 -24.50
N SER A 262 10.70 9.99 -24.77
CA SER A 262 11.87 9.25 -25.23
C SER A 262 12.32 9.75 -26.62
N VAL A 263 13.59 9.48 -26.97
CA VAL A 263 14.13 9.82 -28.30
C VAL A 263 13.33 9.12 -29.40
N ASP A 264 12.86 7.89 -29.17
CA ASP A 264 11.99 7.15 -30.11
C ASP A 264 10.64 7.85 -30.33
N GLU A 265 9.97 8.27 -29.25
CA GLU A 265 8.70 9.01 -29.38
C GLU A 265 8.86 10.33 -30.13
N ILE A 266 9.95 11.06 -29.86
CA ILE A 266 10.26 12.31 -30.56
C ILE A 266 10.60 12.05 -32.02
N ALA A 267 11.35 10.99 -32.35
CA ALA A 267 11.65 10.63 -33.73
C ALA A 267 10.40 10.31 -34.54
N ARG A 268 9.43 9.59 -33.95
CA ARG A 268 8.12 9.36 -34.60
C ARG A 268 7.34 10.65 -34.81
N GLU A 269 7.38 11.58 -33.86
CA GLU A 269 6.76 12.91 -34.03
C GLU A 269 7.44 13.77 -35.11
N VAL A 270 8.77 13.62 -35.25
CA VAL A 270 9.51 14.28 -36.36
C VAL A 270 9.07 13.72 -37.70
N ILE A 271 8.89 12.41 -37.84
CA ILE A 271 8.39 11.76 -39.07
C ILE A 271 6.96 12.26 -39.37
N GLN A 272 6.14 12.49 -38.34
CA GLN A 272 4.79 13.05 -38.47
C GLN A 272 4.79 14.56 -38.76
N GLY A 273 5.94 15.21 -38.94
CA GLY A 273 6.05 16.63 -39.25
C GLY A 273 5.82 17.60 -38.09
N LYS A 274 5.62 17.11 -36.86
CA LYS A 274 5.28 17.95 -35.69
C LYS A 274 6.40 18.89 -35.23
N TRP A 275 7.63 18.65 -35.65
CA TRP A 275 8.82 19.36 -35.20
C TRP A 275 9.41 20.32 -36.30
N GLY A 276 8.69 20.54 -37.38
CA GLY A 276 9.17 21.37 -38.52
C GLY A 276 10.30 20.70 -39.30
N ASN A 277 11.06 21.47 -40.11
CA ASN A 277 12.11 20.97 -40.98
C ASN A 277 13.41 21.78 -40.84
N GLY A 278 14.54 21.16 -41.21
CA GLY A 278 15.84 21.83 -41.31
C GLY A 278 16.27 22.53 -40.00
N ALA A 279 16.67 23.76 -40.09
CA ALA A 279 17.13 24.58 -38.97
C ALA A 279 16.03 24.81 -37.90
N ASP A 280 14.76 24.95 -38.33
CA ASP A 280 13.63 25.13 -37.41
C ASP A 280 13.46 23.89 -36.52
N ARG A 281 13.52 22.68 -37.10
CA ARG A 281 13.51 21.43 -36.34
C ARG A 281 14.64 21.37 -35.31
N LYS A 282 15.86 21.69 -35.72
CA LYS A 282 17.04 21.69 -34.83
C LYS A 282 16.84 22.62 -33.66
N ASN A 283 16.35 23.83 -33.88
CA ASN A 283 16.08 24.83 -32.86
C ASN A 283 14.97 24.40 -31.92
N ARG A 284 13.85 23.85 -32.41
CA ARG A 284 12.74 23.37 -31.59
C ARG A 284 13.16 22.21 -30.67
N LEU A 285 13.88 21.25 -31.22
CA LEU A 285 14.40 20.11 -30.43
C LEU A 285 15.37 20.59 -29.35
N ALA A 286 16.32 21.47 -29.70
CA ALA A 286 17.28 22.03 -28.75
C ALA A 286 16.58 22.83 -27.64
N ASN A 287 15.60 23.67 -27.99
CA ASN A 287 14.81 24.45 -27.03
C ASN A 287 13.97 23.55 -26.11
N ALA A 288 13.52 22.40 -26.59
CA ALA A 288 12.83 21.38 -25.80
C ALA A 288 13.80 20.50 -25.00
N GLY A 289 15.13 20.71 -25.15
CA GLY A 289 16.17 19.98 -24.41
C GLY A 289 16.47 18.58 -24.98
N TYR A 290 16.16 18.35 -26.25
CA TYR A 290 16.52 17.12 -26.95
C TYR A 290 17.80 17.30 -27.77
N ASP A 291 18.62 16.24 -27.82
CA ASP A 291 19.77 16.19 -28.73
C ASP A 291 19.27 15.93 -30.15
N TYR A 292 19.49 16.90 -31.04
CA TYR A 292 19.08 16.82 -32.43
C TYR A 292 19.71 15.60 -33.15
N ASN A 293 21.01 15.34 -32.90
CA ASN A 293 21.71 14.26 -33.59
C ASN A 293 21.18 12.89 -33.17
N ALA A 294 20.91 12.72 -31.86
CA ALA A 294 20.31 11.50 -31.34
C ALA A 294 18.91 11.26 -31.93
N VAL A 295 18.07 12.31 -31.99
CA VAL A 295 16.74 12.19 -32.59
C VAL A 295 16.83 11.90 -34.08
N GLN A 296 17.70 12.60 -34.84
CA GLN A 296 17.84 12.41 -36.28
C GLN A 296 18.37 11.01 -36.63
N LYS A 297 19.28 10.46 -35.82
CA LYS A 297 19.74 9.07 -35.99
C LYS A 297 18.57 8.09 -35.90
N TYR A 298 17.71 8.22 -34.89
CA TYR A 298 16.50 7.39 -34.73
C TYR A 298 15.49 7.58 -35.88
N VAL A 299 15.29 8.80 -36.35
CA VAL A 299 14.47 9.08 -37.54
C VAL A 299 14.98 8.30 -38.74
N ASN A 300 16.28 8.35 -38.98
CA ASN A 300 16.89 7.66 -40.12
C ASN A 300 16.82 6.11 -39.98
N GLU A 301 16.83 5.58 -38.77
CA GLU A 301 16.63 4.15 -38.49
C GLU A 301 15.21 3.69 -38.74
N LEU A 302 14.20 4.53 -38.35
CA LEU A 302 12.78 4.24 -38.53
C LEU A 302 12.28 4.42 -39.98
N MET A 303 13.07 5.08 -40.82
CA MET A 303 12.74 5.32 -42.23
C MET A 303 13.42 4.40 -43.21
N LYS A 304 14.26 3.45 -42.71
CA LYS A 304 14.86 2.37 -43.49
C LYS A 304 13.92 1.20 -43.66
#